data_aa3ab7f844aab7676fe9936f3f2c618a
#
_entry.id   aa3ab7f844aab7676fe9936f3f2c618a
#
_cell.length_a   1.000
_cell.length_b   1.000
_cell.length_c   1.000
_cell.angle_alpha   90.00
_cell.angle_beta   90.00
_cell.angle_gamma   90.00
#
_symmetry.space_group_name_H-M   'P 1'
#
loop_
_entity.id
_entity.type
_entity.pdbx_description
1 polymer ?
#
loop_
_entity_poly.entity_id
_entity_poly.type
_entity_poly.pdbx_seq_one_letter_code
_entity_poly.pdbx_strand_id
1 'polypeptide(L)'
;DMTMVFIAKLAGVKHVTFHSHNAGNAVYRNKITVVMSKAFKMLMPAFVDEFWACSSLAAQFSFPKSIVKNQKYKFIPNGVALEKFSYNASVREEMRKKLGVEDKFVIGHAGRFNIQKNHEYLIEVFSALHSKCPDAVLLLFGDGELYKKIQDKVKKMNLEDSVRFMGTTDEMPKMYQAIDVFVMPSFCEGLPVAGVEAQASGLPVILADTITKEVGVTNCVKYLPLSDDKAEWVREILNFRGFKRYSRCEELKRAGFDEKDVARNFQNYYLNVLENL
;
A
#
# COMPACT_ATOMS: atom_id res chain seq x y z
N ASP A 1 -7.12 7.27 -16.77
CA ASP A 1 -8.25 6.92 -17.64
C ASP A 1 -7.80 7.00 -19.10
N MET A 2 -7.96 5.90 -19.84
CA MET A 2 -7.46 5.79 -21.22
C MET A 2 -8.18 6.74 -22.19
N THR A 3 -9.44 7.07 -21.93
CA THR A 3 -10.19 8.03 -22.71
C THR A 3 -9.50 9.41 -22.74
N MET A 4 -8.89 9.80 -21.61
CA MET A 4 -8.18 11.09 -21.53
C MET A 4 -6.93 11.13 -22.41
N VAL A 5 -6.24 10.01 -22.63
CA VAL A 5 -5.09 9.93 -23.55
C VAL A 5 -5.50 10.27 -24.97
N PHE A 6 -6.60 9.70 -25.46
CA PHE A 6 -7.11 9.99 -26.80
C PHE A 6 -7.56 11.44 -26.93
N ILE A 7 -8.29 11.95 -25.93
CA ILE A 7 -8.74 13.35 -25.92
C ILE A 7 -7.54 14.30 -25.94
N ALA A 8 -6.50 14.04 -25.15
CA ALA A 8 -5.30 14.88 -25.11
C ALA A 8 -4.61 14.97 -26.50
N LYS A 9 -4.42 13.82 -27.18
CA LYS A 9 -3.81 13.81 -28.51
C LYS A 9 -4.71 14.48 -29.57
N LEU A 10 -6.02 14.25 -29.53
CA LEU A 10 -6.97 14.95 -30.41
C LEU A 10 -7.00 16.46 -30.19
N ALA A 11 -6.79 16.90 -28.94
CA ALA A 11 -6.66 18.31 -28.58
C ALA A 11 -5.29 18.93 -28.94
N GLY A 12 -4.40 18.17 -29.61
CA GLY A 12 -3.09 18.67 -30.06
C GLY A 12 -2.00 18.66 -29.00
N VAL A 13 -2.17 17.91 -27.87
CA VAL A 13 -1.10 17.75 -26.87
C VAL A 13 0.06 17.00 -27.52
N LYS A 14 1.21 17.64 -27.60
CA LYS A 14 2.40 17.13 -28.30
C LYS A 14 3.03 15.92 -27.58
N HIS A 15 3.06 15.94 -26.24
CA HIS A 15 3.66 14.88 -25.43
C HIS A 15 2.69 14.34 -24.36
N VAL A 16 2.44 13.03 -24.33
CA VAL A 16 1.53 12.36 -23.42
C VAL A 16 2.26 11.26 -22.67
N THR A 17 2.36 11.42 -21.36
CA THR A 17 2.87 10.40 -20.43
C THR A 17 1.71 9.68 -19.75
N PHE A 18 1.70 8.36 -19.78
CA PHE A 18 0.72 7.55 -19.06
C PHE A 18 1.35 6.89 -17.83
N HIS A 19 0.94 7.33 -16.64
CA HIS A 19 1.44 6.81 -15.37
C HIS A 19 0.42 5.89 -14.71
N SER A 20 0.78 4.62 -14.51
CA SER A 20 -0.06 3.59 -13.88
C SER A 20 0.24 3.44 -12.40
N HIS A 21 -0.82 3.53 -11.56
CA HIS A 21 -0.78 3.33 -10.11
C HIS A 21 -1.58 2.11 -9.64
N ASN A 22 -2.30 1.42 -10.53
CA ASN A 22 -3.18 0.30 -10.19
C ASN A 22 -2.63 -1.03 -10.69
N ALA A 23 -2.66 -2.07 -9.83
CA ALA A 23 -2.27 -3.43 -10.17
C ALA A 23 -3.46 -4.40 -10.35
N GLY A 24 -4.67 -3.92 -10.28
CA GLY A 24 -5.86 -4.75 -10.49
C GLY A 24 -7.11 -4.15 -9.83
N ASN A 25 -8.26 -4.61 -10.28
CA ASN A 25 -9.52 -4.43 -9.57
C ASN A 25 -9.93 -5.80 -9.04
N ALA A 26 -9.97 -5.96 -7.71
CA ALA A 26 -10.45 -7.18 -7.06
C ALA A 26 -11.95 -7.44 -7.31
N VAL A 27 -12.66 -6.53 -8.01
CA VAL A 27 -14.12 -6.53 -8.14
C VAL A 27 -14.56 -6.35 -9.59
N TYR A 28 -15.40 -7.29 -10.03
CA TYR A 28 -16.33 -7.25 -11.16
C TYR A 28 -15.89 -6.50 -12.43
N ARG A 29 -15.18 -7.21 -13.31
CA ARG A 29 -15.11 -6.79 -14.70
C ARG A 29 -16.22 -7.44 -15.50
N ASN A 30 -17.18 -6.64 -15.95
CA ASN A 30 -18.10 -7.02 -17.01
C ASN A 30 -17.27 -7.44 -18.25
N LYS A 31 -17.72 -8.47 -18.98
CA LYS A 31 -17.05 -8.97 -20.21
C LYS A 31 -16.77 -7.84 -21.22
N ILE A 32 -17.70 -6.90 -21.34
CA ILE A 32 -17.59 -5.73 -22.23
C ILE A 32 -16.40 -4.85 -21.81
N THR A 33 -16.28 -4.52 -20.52
CA THR A 33 -15.17 -3.69 -20.03
C THR A 33 -13.81 -4.36 -20.19
N VAL A 34 -13.75 -5.70 -20.13
CA VAL A 34 -12.54 -6.48 -20.41
C VAL A 34 -12.13 -6.39 -21.86
N VAL A 35 -13.09 -6.56 -22.80
CA VAL A 35 -12.83 -6.46 -24.25
C VAL A 35 -12.39 -5.04 -24.60
N MET A 36 -13.11 -4.02 -24.16
CA MET A 36 -12.74 -2.62 -24.36
C MET A 36 -11.34 -2.31 -23.81
N SER A 37 -11.03 -2.76 -22.60
CA SER A 37 -9.70 -2.58 -22.01
C SER A 37 -8.58 -3.20 -22.86
N LYS A 38 -8.83 -4.39 -23.47
CA LYS A 38 -7.86 -5.02 -24.35
C LYS A 38 -7.65 -4.22 -25.65
N ALA A 39 -8.74 -3.76 -26.28
CA ALA A 39 -8.67 -2.95 -27.49
C ALA A 39 -7.92 -1.63 -27.23
N PHE A 40 -8.23 -0.95 -26.14
CA PHE A 40 -7.54 0.28 -25.74
C PHE A 40 -6.05 0.04 -25.50
N LYS A 41 -5.68 -1.04 -24.80
CA LYS A 41 -4.26 -1.37 -24.59
C LYS A 41 -3.50 -1.55 -25.91
N MET A 42 -4.13 -2.15 -26.92
CA MET A 42 -3.49 -2.33 -28.23
C MET A 42 -3.21 -1.00 -28.94
N LEU A 43 -4.07 -0.01 -28.76
CA LEU A 43 -3.95 1.31 -29.37
C LEU A 43 -3.03 2.27 -28.61
N MET A 44 -2.78 2.03 -27.32
CA MET A 44 -1.99 2.94 -26.46
C MET A 44 -0.64 3.38 -27.07
N PRO A 45 0.17 2.48 -27.68
CA PRO A 45 1.48 2.87 -28.21
C PRO A 45 1.43 3.92 -29.33
N ALA A 46 0.26 4.12 -29.96
CA ALA A 46 0.08 5.16 -30.97
C ALA A 46 -0.25 6.55 -30.38
N PHE A 47 -0.61 6.62 -29.11
CA PHE A 47 -1.10 7.84 -28.46
C PHE A 47 -0.33 8.24 -27.19
N VAL A 48 0.51 7.33 -26.68
CA VAL A 48 1.31 7.54 -25.47
C VAL A 48 2.77 7.59 -25.85
N ASP A 49 3.43 8.68 -25.54
CA ASP A 49 4.85 8.88 -25.83
C ASP A 49 5.74 8.21 -24.75
N GLU A 50 5.30 8.22 -23.50
CA GLU A 50 6.03 7.60 -22.38
C GLU A 50 5.11 6.79 -21.47
N PHE A 51 5.56 5.62 -21.06
CA PHE A 51 4.87 4.71 -20.13
C PHE A 51 5.58 4.71 -18.77
N TRP A 52 4.86 5.03 -17.71
CA TRP A 52 5.38 5.00 -16.35
C TRP A 52 4.51 4.13 -15.45
N ALA A 53 5.11 3.42 -14.51
CA ALA A 53 4.39 2.60 -13.55
C ALA A 53 5.03 2.67 -12.17
N CYS A 54 4.19 2.68 -11.12
CA CYS A 54 4.67 2.64 -9.74
C CYS A 54 5.14 1.24 -9.31
N SER A 55 4.86 0.19 -10.11
CA SER A 55 5.34 -1.18 -9.89
C SER A 55 5.25 -2.01 -11.17
N SER A 56 5.93 -3.15 -11.18
CA SER A 56 5.82 -4.13 -12.26
C SER A 56 4.40 -4.69 -12.41
N LEU A 57 3.68 -4.90 -11.30
CA LEU A 57 2.27 -5.32 -11.31
C LEU A 57 1.37 -4.24 -11.93
N ALA A 58 1.60 -2.96 -11.61
CA ALA A 58 0.86 -1.84 -12.21
C ALA A 58 1.11 -1.75 -13.73
N ALA A 59 2.35 -1.97 -14.19
CA ALA A 59 2.70 -2.04 -15.60
C ALA A 59 1.98 -3.21 -16.30
N GLN A 60 2.06 -4.41 -15.75
CA GLN A 60 1.38 -5.61 -16.29
C GLN A 60 -0.13 -5.43 -16.38
N PHE A 61 -0.72 -4.80 -15.36
CA PHE A 61 -2.15 -4.54 -15.33
C PHE A 61 -2.59 -3.52 -16.38
N SER A 62 -1.83 -2.46 -16.62
CA SER A 62 -2.26 -1.29 -17.40
C SER A 62 -1.73 -1.25 -18.83
N PHE A 63 -0.54 -1.78 -19.11
CA PHE A 63 0.14 -1.60 -20.38
C PHE A 63 -0.06 -2.76 -21.36
N PRO A 64 0.19 -2.53 -22.66
CA PRO A 64 0.31 -3.59 -23.66
C PRO A 64 1.41 -4.59 -23.30
N LYS A 65 1.19 -5.86 -23.63
CA LYS A 65 2.21 -6.91 -23.38
C LYS A 65 3.56 -6.60 -24.04
N SER A 66 3.58 -5.95 -25.20
CA SER A 66 4.80 -5.54 -25.90
C SER A 66 5.62 -4.52 -25.11
N ILE A 67 4.95 -3.55 -24.46
CA ILE A 67 5.60 -2.54 -23.60
C ILE A 67 6.22 -3.22 -22.38
N VAL A 68 5.48 -4.11 -21.71
CA VAL A 68 5.94 -4.81 -20.52
C VAL A 68 7.09 -5.77 -20.85
N LYS A 69 6.93 -6.64 -21.86
CA LYS A 69 7.93 -7.64 -22.23
C LYS A 69 9.27 -7.01 -22.69
N ASN A 70 9.21 -5.89 -23.37
CA ASN A 70 10.40 -5.19 -23.87
C ASN A 70 10.91 -4.13 -22.88
N GLN A 71 10.35 -4.06 -21.65
CA GLN A 71 10.71 -3.11 -20.60
C GLN A 71 10.68 -1.63 -21.08
N LYS A 72 9.76 -1.30 -21.99
CA LYS A 72 9.57 0.04 -22.53
C LYS A 72 8.70 0.90 -21.63
N TYR A 73 8.98 0.87 -20.33
CA TYR A 73 8.34 1.76 -19.34
C TYR A 73 9.34 2.13 -18.25
N LYS A 74 9.13 3.26 -17.61
CA LYS A 74 9.92 3.71 -16.47
C LYS A 74 9.25 3.31 -15.16
N PHE A 75 10.03 2.81 -14.22
CA PHE A 75 9.58 2.64 -12.84
C PHE A 75 9.67 3.98 -12.13
N ILE A 76 8.55 4.49 -11.63
CA ILE A 76 8.44 5.72 -10.87
C ILE A 76 7.64 5.40 -9.60
N PRO A 77 8.30 5.25 -8.45
CA PRO A 77 7.61 4.94 -7.21
C PRO A 77 6.72 6.09 -6.74
N ASN A 78 5.72 5.76 -5.93
CA ASN A 78 4.95 6.77 -5.21
C ASN A 78 5.86 7.42 -4.15
N GLY A 79 6.09 8.73 -4.25
CA GLY A 79 6.87 9.48 -3.28
C GLY A 79 6.16 9.55 -1.91
N VAL A 80 6.92 9.41 -0.85
CA VAL A 80 6.48 9.50 0.55
C VAL A 80 7.29 10.55 1.29
N ALA A 81 6.64 11.32 2.15
CA ALA A 81 7.29 12.28 3.04
C ALA A 81 8.05 11.56 4.17
N LEU A 82 9.12 10.83 3.81
CA LEU A 82 9.80 9.88 4.70
C LEU A 82 10.15 10.46 6.06
N GLU A 83 10.63 11.70 6.09
CA GLU A 83 11.03 12.40 7.33
C GLU A 83 9.87 12.49 8.34
N LYS A 84 8.62 12.71 7.86
CA LYS A 84 7.44 12.78 8.72
C LYS A 84 7.13 11.45 9.41
N PHE A 85 7.48 10.34 8.77
CA PHE A 85 7.23 9.00 9.29
C PHE A 85 8.40 8.41 10.07
N SER A 86 9.53 9.11 10.15
CA SER A 86 10.72 8.64 10.87
C SER A 86 10.38 8.20 12.30
N TYR A 87 10.96 7.06 12.72
CA TYR A 87 10.75 6.55 14.08
C TYR A 87 11.19 7.56 15.14
N ASN A 88 10.32 7.78 16.13
CA ASN A 88 10.57 8.66 17.27
C ASN A 88 10.05 8.00 18.55
N ALA A 89 10.96 7.67 19.46
CA ALA A 89 10.64 6.96 20.69
C ALA A 89 9.74 7.79 21.65
N SER A 90 9.95 9.10 21.75
CA SER A 90 9.14 9.97 22.61
C SER A 90 7.70 10.08 22.09
N VAL A 91 7.53 10.23 20.75
CA VAL A 91 6.18 10.23 20.14
C VAL A 91 5.51 8.87 20.31
N ARG A 92 6.27 7.77 20.24
CA ARG A 92 5.74 6.42 20.50
C ARG A 92 5.18 6.31 21.92
N GLU A 93 5.94 6.74 22.93
CA GLU A 93 5.50 6.71 24.32
C GLU A 93 4.24 7.56 24.53
N GLU A 94 4.23 8.80 24.05
CA GLU A 94 3.08 9.70 24.09
C GLU A 94 1.83 9.08 23.47
N MET A 95 1.97 8.54 22.23
CA MET A 95 0.84 7.99 21.51
C MET A 95 0.31 6.70 22.13
N ARG A 96 1.18 5.84 22.64
CA ARG A 96 0.75 4.61 23.34
C ARG A 96 -0.03 4.96 24.61
N LYS A 97 0.44 5.97 25.37
CA LYS A 97 -0.29 6.49 26.54
C LYS A 97 -1.63 7.10 26.16
N LYS A 98 -1.66 7.96 25.13
CA LYS A 98 -2.89 8.59 24.61
C LYS A 98 -3.93 7.54 24.20
N LEU A 99 -3.48 6.45 23.64
CA LEU A 99 -4.34 5.35 23.18
C LEU A 99 -4.62 4.29 24.25
N GLY A 100 -3.98 4.36 25.44
CA GLY A 100 -4.12 3.35 26.50
C GLY A 100 -3.69 1.96 26.03
N VAL A 101 -2.51 1.89 25.40
CA VAL A 101 -1.94 0.64 24.84
C VAL A 101 -0.48 0.44 25.26
N GLU A 102 -0.05 1.04 26.40
CA GLU A 102 1.33 1.01 26.88
C GLU A 102 1.87 -0.43 26.97
N ASP A 103 1.10 -1.31 27.57
CA ASP A 103 1.48 -2.71 27.82
C ASP A 103 0.87 -3.69 26.80
N LYS A 104 0.31 -3.19 25.69
CA LYS A 104 -0.34 -4.01 24.68
C LYS A 104 0.63 -4.35 23.53
N PHE A 105 0.37 -5.46 22.84
CA PHE A 105 0.98 -5.78 21.56
C PHE A 105 0.08 -5.22 20.46
N VAL A 106 0.52 -4.16 19.77
CA VAL A 106 -0.32 -3.38 18.86
C VAL A 106 -0.06 -3.75 17.41
N ILE A 107 -1.08 -4.31 16.77
CA ILE A 107 -1.12 -4.58 15.34
C ILE A 107 -1.83 -3.42 14.64
N GLY A 108 -1.31 -2.94 13.52
CA GLY A 108 -1.89 -1.85 12.75
C GLY A 108 -2.18 -2.22 11.31
N HIS A 109 -3.27 -1.65 10.78
CA HIS A 109 -3.61 -1.67 9.37
C HIS A 109 -4.15 -0.31 8.94
N ALA A 110 -3.73 0.18 7.77
CA ALA A 110 -4.24 1.41 7.17
C ALA A 110 -4.69 1.16 5.74
N GLY A 111 -5.95 1.48 5.46
CA GLY A 111 -6.51 1.31 4.14
C GLY A 111 -8.03 1.50 4.08
N ARG A 112 -8.53 1.76 2.86
CA ARG A 112 -9.96 1.89 2.62
C ARG A 112 -10.68 0.56 2.90
N PHE A 113 -11.79 0.60 3.61
CA PHE A 113 -12.62 -0.59 3.87
C PHE A 113 -13.35 -1.04 2.60
N ASN A 114 -12.63 -1.72 1.73
CA ASN A 114 -13.12 -2.28 0.47
C ASN A 114 -12.65 -3.75 0.33
N ILE A 115 -13.12 -4.42 -0.71
CA ILE A 115 -12.76 -5.82 -0.98
C ILE A 115 -11.25 -5.98 -1.17
N GLN A 116 -10.60 -5.02 -1.85
CA GLN A 116 -9.17 -5.09 -2.18
C GLN A 116 -8.29 -5.23 -0.94
N LYS A 117 -8.58 -4.49 0.14
CA LYS A 117 -7.80 -4.47 1.39
C LYS A 117 -8.02 -5.68 2.29
N ASN A 118 -9.07 -6.48 2.02
CA ASN A 118 -9.31 -7.77 2.65
C ASN A 118 -9.34 -7.75 4.19
N HIS A 119 -10.06 -6.77 4.74
CA HIS A 119 -10.22 -6.66 6.20
C HIS A 119 -10.84 -7.91 6.82
N GLU A 120 -11.67 -8.66 6.08
CA GLU A 120 -12.27 -9.91 6.59
C GLU A 120 -11.21 -10.93 6.99
N TYR A 121 -10.19 -11.11 6.12
CA TYR A 121 -9.06 -11.98 6.40
C TYR A 121 -8.24 -11.48 7.59
N LEU A 122 -8.02 -10.16 7.66
CA LEU A 122 -7.28 -9.54 8.77
C LEU A 122 -7.95 -9.81 10.13
N ILE A 123 -9.29 -9.70 10.20
CA ILE A 123 -10.02 -10.01 11.44
C ILE A 123 -9.88 -11.49 11.82
N GLU A 124 -9.87 -12.41 10.85
CA GLU A 124 -9.64 -13.83 11.11
C GLU A 124 -8.22 -14.11 11.62
N VAL A 125 -7.21 -13.50 11.00
CA VAL A 125 -5.82 -13.56 11.49
C VAL A 125 -5.73 -13.01 12.91
N PHE A 126 -6.36 -11.84 13.15
CA PHE A 126 -6.32 -11.21 14.47
C PHE A 126 -7.06 -12.04 15.53
N SER A 127 -8.19 -12.67 15.21
CA SER A 127 -8.87 -13.57 16.13
C SER A 127 -7.99 -14.75 16.55
N ALA A 128 -7.33 -15.40 15.59
CA ALA A 128 -6.38 -16.47 15.86
C ALA A 128 -5.16 -16.01 16.66
N LEU A 129 -4.69 -14.79 16.40
CA LEU A 129 -3.60 -14.15 17.16
C LEU A 129 -4.05 -13.87 18.60
N HIS A 130 -5.20 -13.23 18.80
CA HIS A 130 -5.73 -12.83 20.11
C HIS A 130 -5.95 -14.01 21.04
N SER A 131 -6.35 -15.17 20.48
CA SER A 131 -6.47 -16.42 21.26
C SER A 131 -5.13 -16.88 21.87
N LYS A 132 -3.99 -16.54 21.24
CA LYS A 132 -2.63 -16.88 21.72
C LYS A 132 -1.94 -15.74 22.45
N CYS A 133 -2.41 -14.52 22.24
CA CYS A 133 -1.84 -13.28 22.77
C CYS A 133 -2.99 -12.34 23.19
N PRO A 134 -3.60 -12.56 24.38
CA PRO A 134 -4.79 -11.83 24.82
C PRO A 134 -4.55 -10.32 25.06
N ASP A 135 -3.30 -9.89 25.18
CA ASP A 135 -2.91 -8.48 25.27
C ASP A 135 -2.73 -7.81 23.89
N ALA A 136 -2.96 -8.55 22.78
CA ALA A 136 -2.93 -7.97 21.45
C ALA A 136 -4.12 -7.03 21.21
N VAL A 137 -3.86 -5.89 20.54
CA VAL A 137 -4.87 -4.92 20.08
C VAL A 137 -4.66 -4.65 18.61
N LEU A 138 -5.75 -4.60 17.83
CA LEU A 138 -5.75 -4.25 16.42
C LEU A 138 -6.28 -2.82 16.22
N LEU A 139 -5.47 -1.97 15.60
CA LEU A 139 -5.87 -0.61 15.20
C LEU A 139 -6.14 -0.58 13.69
N LEU A 140 -7.36 -0.21 13.30
CA LEU A 140 -7.82 -0.12 11.92
C LEU A 140 -8.03 1.34 11.53
N PHE A 141 -7.24 1.83 10.58
CA PHE A 141 -7.32 3.20 10.06
C PHE A 141 -7.95 3.21 8.67
N GLY A 142 -8.90 4.11 8.46
CA GLY A 142 -9.59 4.31 7.19
C GLY A 142 -11.11 4.27 7.32
N ASP A 143 -11.77 4.38 6.16
CA ASP A 143 -13.21 4.31 5.98
C ASP A 143 -13.53 3.62 4.64
N GLY A 144 -14.77 3.25 4.37
CA GLY A 144 -15.19 2.65 3.12
C GLY A 144 -16.46 1.83 3.21
N GLU A 145 -16.89 1.31 2.06
CA GLU A 145 -18.17 0.62 1.89
C GLU A 145 -18.35 -0.64 2.74
N LEU A 146 -17.26 -1.27 3.16
CA LEU A 146 -17.29 -2.48 4.00
C LEU A 146 -17.15 -2.18 5.51
N TYR A 147 -17.00 -0.91 5.91
CA TYR A 147 -16.75 -0.53 7.30
C TYR A 147 -17.74 -1.17 8.28
N LYS A 148 -19.05 -1.01 8.02
CA LYS A 148 -20.10 -1.58 8.85
C LYS A 148 -20.07 -3.12 8.88
N LYS A 149 -19.83 -3.75 7.72
CA LYS A 149 -19.72 -5.22 7.63
C LYS A 149 -18.58 -5.76 8.50
N ILE A 150 -17.44 -5.05 8.53
CA ILE A 150 -16.30 -5.46 9.35
C ILE A 150 -16.58 -5.25 10.84
N GLN A 151 -17.26 -4.15 11.22
CA GLN A 151 -17.73 -3.97 12.62
C GLN A 151 -18.63 -5.13 13.07
N ASP A 152 -19.58 -5.52 12.22
CA ASP A 152 -20.49 -6.63 12.55
C ASP A 152 -19.74 -7.98 12.65
N LYS A 153 -18.68 -8.19 11.84
CA LYS A 153 -17.80 -9.36 11.94
C LYS A 153 -17.02 -9.36 13.26
N VAL A 154 -16.43 -8.23 13.66
CA VAL A 154 -15.72 -8.06 14.93
C VAL A 154 -16.64 -8.42 16.11
N LYS A 155 -17.86 -7.90 16.10
CA LYS A 155 -18.87 -8.22 17.13
C LYS A 155 -19.24 -9.70 17.18
N LYS A 156 -19.46 -10.33 16.02
CA LYS A 156 -19.76 -11.78 15.95
C LYS A 156 -18.63 -12.65 16.49
N MET A 157 -17.40 -12.15 16.47
CA MET A 157 -16.21 -12.86 16.96
C MET A 157 -15.83 -12.47 18.39
N ASN A 158 -16.63 -11.62 19.08
CA ASN A 158 -16.40 -11.10 20.44
C ASN A 158 -15.02 -10.42 20.59
N LEU A 159 -14.66 -9.56 19.64
CA LEU A 159 -13.36 -8.87 19.57
C LEU A 159 -13.48 -7.35 19.79
N GLU A 160 -14.65 -6.84 20.24
CA GLU A 160 -14.91 -5.39 20.35
C GLU A 160 -13.94 -4.67 21.27
N ASP A 161 -13.50 -5.33 22.33
CA ASP A 161 -12.54 -4.75 23.30
C ASP A 161 -11.11 -4.70 22.77
N SER A 162 -10.80 -5.49 21.73
CA SER A 162 -9.44 -5.67 21.21
C SER A 162 -9.24 -5.10 19.80
N VAL A 163 -10.31 -4.80 19.06
CA VAL A 163 -10.26 -4.18 17.72
C VAL A 163 -10.80 -2.76 17.79
N ARG A 164 -9.97 -1.80 17.46
CA ARG A 164 -10.31 -0.37 17.48
C ARG A 164 -10.40 0.19 16.07
N PHE A 165 -11.54 0.76 15.75
CA PHE A 165 -11.79 1.46 14.50
C PHE A 165 -11.44 2.94 14.69
N MET A 166 -10.31 3.35 14.12
CA MET A 166 -9.72 4.69 14.34
C MET A 166 -10.24 5.73 13.34
N GLY A 167 -10.98 5.31 12.30
CA GLY A 167 -11.42 6.20 11.23
C GLY A 167 -10.27 6.73 10.37
N THR A 168 -10.51 7.83 9.67
CA THR A 168 -9.50 8.58 8.92
C THR A 168 -8.81 9.61 9.81
N THR A 169 -7.52 9.84 9.61
CA THR A 169 -6.73 10.81 10.38
C THR A 169 -5.59 11.39 9.56
N ASP A 170 -5.29 12.66 9.77
CA ASP A 170 -4.11 13.33 9.22
C ASP A 170 -2.85 13.11 10.07
N GLU A 171 -3.02 12.50 11.27
CA GLU A 171 -1.92 12.20 12.18
C GLU A 171 -1.32 10.79 11.99
N MET A 172 -1.49 10.18 10.81
CA MET A 172 -0.93 8.84 10.53
C MET A 172 0.55 8.70 10.90
N PRO A 173 1.43 9.69 10.67
CA PRO A 173 2.82 9.61 11.10
C PRO A 173 2.99 9.33 12.61
N LYS A 174 2.14 9.92 13.45
CA LYS A 174 2.13 9.65 14.89
C LYS A 174 1.50 8.30 15.22
N MET A 175 0.43 7.91 14.50
CA MET A 175 -0.26 6.64 14.74
C MET A 175 0.66 5.44 14.46
N TYR A 176 1.49 5.49 13.42
CA TYR A 176 2.50 4.45 13.16
C TYR A 176 3.48 4.28 14.32
N GLN A 177 3.75 5.32 15.13
CA GLN A 177 4.65 5.19 16.29
C GLN A 177 4.07 4.26 17.36
N ALA A 178 2.74 4.23 17.54
CA ALA A 178 2.09 3.38 18.56
C ALA A 178 2.06 1.88 18.18
N ILE A 179 2.14 1.55 16.90
CA ILE A 179 2.03 0.19 16.35
C ILE A 179 3.31 -0.60 16.61
N ASP A 180 3.22 -1.92 16.73
CA ASP A 180 4.35 -2.85 16.84
C ASP A 180 4.61 -3.63 15.54
N VAL A 181 3.53 -4.03 14.85
CA VAL A 181 3.60 -4.74 13.56
C VAL A 181 2.52 -4.19 12.62
N PHE A 182 2.89 -3.86 11.41
CA PHE A 182 1.94 -3.44 10.37
C PHE A 182 1.57 -4.61 9.47
N VAL A 183 0.27 -4.85 9.25
CA VAL A 183 -0.23 -6.02 8.53
C VAL A 183 -1.15 -5.59 7.39
N MET A 184 -0.89 -6.11 6.18
CA MET A 184 -1.67 -5.78 4.99
C MET A 184 -1.95 -7.04 4.14
N PRO A 185 -3.08 -7.73 4.35
CA PRO A 185 -3.46 -8.93 3.61
C PRO A 185 -4.26 -8.59 2.34
N SER A 186 -3.89 -7.55 1.62
CA SER A 186 -4.61 -7.09 0.42
C SER A 186 -4.57 -8.12 -0.70
N PHE A 187 -5.66 -8.27 -1.45
CA PHE A 187 -5.70 -9.13 -2.64
C PHE A 187 -4.84 -8.62 -3.80
N CYS A 188 -4.67 -7.32 -3.92
CA CYS A 188 -3.79 -6.70 -4.90
C CYS A 188 -3.47 -5.26 -4.51
N GLU A 189 -2.26 -4.80 -4.83
CA GLU A 189 -1.83 -3.41 -4.69
C GLU A 189 -0.94 -3.02 -5.85
N GLY A 190 -1.06 -1.76 -6.31
CA GLY A 190 -0.12 -1.18 -7.26
C GLY A 190 1.25 -0.99 -6.61
N LEU A 191 1.32 -0.03 -5.71
CA LEU A 191 2.40 0.16 -4.75
C LEU A 191 1.76 0.77 -3.49
N PRO A 192 1.57 -0.01 -2.41
CA PRO A 192 0.87 0.46 -1.22
C PRO A 192 1.72 1.45 -0.43
N VAL A 193 1.37 2.73 -0.51
CA VAL A 193 2.04 3.83 0.20
C VAL A 193 2.10 3.55 1.71
N ALA A 194 1.01 3.05 2.30
CA ALA A 194 0.96 2.70 3.72
C ALA A 194 2.04 1.66 4.14
N GLY A 195 2.42 0.75 3.23
CA GLY A 195 3.52 -0.19 3.47
C GLY A 195 4.89 0.49 3.48
N VAL A 196 5.09 1.54 2.67
CA VAL A 196 6.31 2.36 2.67
C VAL A 196 6.39 3.23 3.92
N GLU A 197 5.27 3.89 4.29
CA GLU A 197 5.14 4.70 5.51
C GLU A 197 5.44 3.90 6.79
N ALA A 198 4.90 2.67 6.87
CA ALA A 198 5.17 1.77 7.99
C ALA A 198 6.66 1.42 8.08
N GLN A 199 7.33 1.13 6.95
CA GLN A 199 8.77 0.87 6.92
C GLN A 199 9.58 2.11 7.32
N ALA A 200 9.21 3.32 6.86
CA ALA A 200 9.86 4.57 7.26
C ALA A 200 9.81 4.76 8.78
N SER A 201 8.71 4.34 9.41
CA SER A 201 8.52 4.33 10.87
C SER A 201 9.29 3.20 11.57
N GLY A 202 10.11 2.44 10.86
CA GLY A 202 10.88 1.32 11.40
C GLY A 202 10.02 0.12 11.83
N LEU A 203 8.79 0.01 11.34
CA LEU A 203 7.90 -1.11 11.65
C LEU A 203 8.28 -2.37 10.88
N PRO A 204 8.18 -3.54 11.51
CA PRO A 204 7.98 -4.79 10.78
C PRO A 204 6.68 -4.72 9.98
N VAL A 205 6.73 -5.20 8.73
CA VAL A 205 5.60 -5.16 7.80
C VAL A 205 5.33 -6.55 7.26
N ILE A 206 4.10 -7.04 7.43
CA ILE A 206 3.65 -8.32 6.88
C ILE A 206 2.63 -8.06 5.78
N LEU A 207 2.95 -8.47 4.57
CA LEU A 207 2.17 -8.25 3.36
C LEU A 207 1.69 -9.58 2.78
N ALA A 208 0.54 -9.57 2.12
CA ALA A 208 0.19 -10.69 1.25
C ALA A 208 1.18 -10.82 0.09
N ASP A 209 1.48 -12.04 -0.35
CA ASP A 209 2.41 -12.31 -1.46
C ASP A 209 1.87 -11.88 -2.84
N THR A 210 0.58 -11.57 -2.90
CA THR A 210 -0.11 -10.92 -4.03
C THR A 210 0.28 -9.45 -4.22
N ILE A 211 0.90 -8.82 -3.22
CA ILE A 211 1.39 -7.44 -3.27
C ILE A 211 2.74 -7.40 -3.96
N THR A 212 2.97 -6.33 -4.72
CA THR A 212 4.22 -6.11 -5.44
C THR A 212 5.45 -6.16 -4.53
N LYS A 213 6.54 -6.77 -5.00
CA LYS A 213 7.77 -6.94 -4.20
C LYS A 213 8.58 -5.65 -4.09
N GLU A 214 8.37 -4.70 -4.98
CA GLU A 214 9.05 -3.39 -4.99
C GLU A 214 8.76 -2.55 -3.75
N VAL A 215 7.67 -2.83 -3.01
CA VAL A 215 7.38 -2.15 -1.74
C VAL A 215 8.28 -2.63 -0.59
N GLY A 216 8.81 -3.85 -0.68
CA GLY A 216 9.64 -4.45 0.37
C GLY A 216 11.10 -4.01 0.29
N VAL A 217 11.41 -2.82 0.77
CA VAL A 217 12.76 -2.23 0.73
C VAL A 217 13.61 -2.68 1.90
N THR A 218 13.03 -2.73 3.10
CA THR A 218 13.75 -3.04 4.33
C THR A 218 13.76 -4.54 4.64
N ASN A 219 14.71 -4.98 5.44
CA ASN A 219 14.84 -6.38 5.83
C ASN A 219 13.77 -6.88 6.84
N CYS A 220 12.88 -6.00 7.27
CA CYS A 220 11.77 -6.35 8.18
C CYS A 220 10.41 -6.50 7.46
N VAL A 221 10.42 -6.66 6.14
CA VAL A 221 9.23 -6.98 5.35
C VAL A 221 9.13 -8.49 5.13
N LYS A 222 7.96 -9.05 5.39
CA LYS A 222 7.60 -10.44 5.12
C LYS A 222 6.44 -10.52 4.15
N TYR A 223 6.47 -11.50 3.27
CA TYR A 223 5.39 -11.80 2.33
C TYR A 223 4.82 -13.17 2.63
N LEU A 224 3.50 -13.25 2.82
CA LEU A 224 2.81 -14.50 3.18
C LEU A 224 1.64 -14.77 2.24
N PRO A 225 1.35 -16.03 1.94
CA PRO A 225 0.19 -16.40 1.14
C PRO A 225 -1.12 -16.13 1.88
N LEU A 226 -2.16 -15.79 1.12
CA LEU A 226 -3.54 -15.74 1.63
C LEU A 226 -4.11 -17.16 1.63
N SER A 227 -3.92 -17.89 2.72
CA SER A 227 -4.40 -19.26 2.90
C SER A 227 -5.57 -19.31 3.89
N ASP A 228 -6.32 -20.41 3.89
CA ASP A 228 -7.39 -20.65 4.88
C ASP A 228 -6.80 -20.83 6.28
N ASP A 229 -5.63 -21.46 6.41
CA ASP A 229 -4.90 -21.55 7.67
C ASP A 229 -4.18 -20.21 7.96
N LYS A 230 -4.53 -19.62 9.11
CA LYS A 230 -3.95 -18.33 9.58
C LYS A 230 -2.69 -18.55 10.44
N ALA A 231 -2.30 -19.79 10.70
CA ALA A 231 -1.21 -20.10 11.64
C ALA A 231 0.13 -19.47 11.24
N GLU A 232 0.43 -19.41 9.95
CA GLU A 232 1.65 -18.79 9.45
C GLU A 232 1.66 -17.27 9.71
N TRP A 233 0.57 -16.57 9.42
CA TRP A 233 0.42 -15.14 9.73
C TRP A 233 0.57 -14.86 11.22
N VAL A 234 -0.09 -15.66 12.05
CA VAL A 234 -0.01 -15.54 13.52
C VAL A 234 1.43 -15.75 14.01
N ARG A 235 2.12 -16.78 13.52
CA ARG A 235 3.51 -17.06 13.87
C ARG A 235 4.43 -15.89 13.52
N GLU A 236 4.33 -15.39 12.28
CA GLU A 236 5.20 -14.29 11.83
C GLU A 236 4.89 -12.96 12.55
N ILE A 237 3.62 -12.69 12.90
CA ILE A 237 3.28 -11.53 13.73
C ILE A 237 3.92 -11.65 15.12
N LEU A 238 3.80 -12.82 15.78
CA LEU A 238 4.37 -13.07 17.10
C LEU A 238 5.90 -13.01 17.12
N ASN A 239 6.57 -13.42 16.04
CA ASN A 239 8.02 -13.33 15.89
C ASN A 239 8.54 -11.87 15.98
N PHE A 240 7.70 -10.90 15.68
CA PHE A 240 8.05 -9.47 15.81
C PHE A 240 7.72 -8.86 17.18
N ARG A 241 7.19 -9.64 18.13
CA ARG A 241 6.96 -9.12 19.48
C ARG A 241 8.29 -8.73 20.13
N GLY A 242 8.37 -7.48 20.62
CA GLY A 242 9.61 -6.94 21.18
C GLY A 242 10.67 -6.52 20.14
N PHE A 243 10.30 -6.42 18.87
CA PHE A 243 11.19 -5.95 17.81
C PHE A 243 11.70 -4.53 18.12
N LYS A 244 13.03 -4.36 18.05
CA LYS A 244 13.66 -3.05 18.27
C LYS A 244 13.59 -2.23 17.00
N ARG A 245 12.90 -1.09 17.08
CA ARG A 245 12.69 -0.17 15.98
C ARG A 245 13.77 0.90 15.90
N TYR A 246 14.06 1.30 14.67
CA TYR A 246 14.82 2.51 14.33
C TYR A 246 14.35 3.04 12.98
N SER A 247 14.66 4.31 12.69
CA SER A 247 14.27 4.90 11.41
C SER A 247 14.91 4.18 10.22
N ARG A 248 14.12 3.94 9.18
CA ARG A 248 14.54 3.32 7.91
C ARG A 248 14.46 4.27 6.73
N CYS A 249 14.30 5.58 7.00
CA CYS A 249 14.12 6.59 5.96
C CYS A 249 15.25 6.61 4.94
N GLU A 250 16.51 6.41 5.37
CA GLU A 250 17.66 6.40 4.47
C GLU A 250 17.65 5.21 3.49
N GLU A 251 17.19 4.03 3.94
CA GLU A 251 17.04 2.85 3.08
C GLU A 251 15.99 3.11 2.00
N LEU A 252 14.85 3.67 2.39
CA LEU A 252 13.74 4.01 1.49
C LEU A 252 14.10 5.15 0.54
N LYS A 253 14.85 6.14 0.99
CA LYS A 253 15.35 7.23 0.16
C LYS A 253 16.26 6.73 -0.94
N ARG A 254 17.23 5.85 -0.60
CA ARG A 254 18.11 5.21 -1.59
C ARG A 254 17.35 4.36 -2.59
N ALA A 255 16.20 3.79 -2.20
CA ALA A 255 15.31 3.06 -3.08
C ALA A 255 14.39 3.97 -3.93
N GLY A 256 14.49 5.30 -3.78
CA GLY A 256 13.77 6.28 -4.60
C GLY A 256 12.37 6.66 -4.09
N PHE A 257 12.04 6.38 -2.82
CA PHE A 257 10.71 6.65 -2.27
C PHE A 257 10.56 8.05 -1.64
N ASP A 258 11.60 8.86 -1.59
CA ASP A 258 11.51 10.22 -1.05
C ASP A 258 10.70 11.15 -1.97
N GLU A 259 9.66 11.79 -1.44
CA GLU A 259 8.77 12.67 -2.23
C GLU A 259 9.51 13.83 -2.91
N LYS A 260 10.54 14.40 -2.25
CA LYS A 260 11.30 15.53 -2.78
C LYS A 260 12.16 15.10 -3.97
N ASP A 261 12.74 13.90 -3.90
CA ASP A 261 13.55 13.35 -4.99
C ASP A 261 12.67 12.94 -6.17
N VAL A 262 11.51 12.32 -5.89
CA VAL A 262 10.51 12.00 -6.92
C VAL A 262 10.03 13.28 -7.63
N ALA A 263 9.67 14.32 -6.86
CA ALA A 263 9.23 15.61 -7.43
C ALA A 263 10.32 16.27 -8.29
N ARG A 264 11.59 16.26 -7.84
CA ARG A 264 12.73 16.79 -8.61
C ARG A 264 12.93 16.02 -9.91
N ASN A 265 12.79 14.69 -9.88
CA ASN A 265 12.89 13.85 -11.08
C ASN A 265 11.79 14.17 -12.08
N PHE A 266 10.54 14.41 -11.63
CA PHE A 266 9.46 14.86 -12.49
C PHE A 266 9.74 16.24 -13.09
N GLN A 267 10.18 17.19 -12.27
CA GLN A 267 10.52 18.54 -12.74
C GLN A 267 11.58 18.50 -13.85
N ASN A 268 12.69 17.81 -13.62
CA ASN A 268 13.76 17.69 -14.60
C ASN A 268 13.28 17.01 -15.89
N TYR A 269 12.47 15.98 -15.76
CA TYR A 269 11.90 15.30 -16.91
C TYR A 269 11.04 16.24 -17.77
N TYR A 270 10.11 16.99 -17.17
CA TYR A 270 9.21 17.87 -17.91
C TYR A 270 9.95 19.07 -18.50
N LEU A 271 10.98 19.61 -17.83
CA LEU A 271 11.84 20.65 -18.42
C LEU A 271 12.54 20.12 -19.68
N ASN A 272 13.14 18.94 -19.63
CA ASN A 272 13.76 18.32 -20.80
C ASN A 272 12.76 18.06 -21.94
N VAL A 273 11.52 17.66 -21.62
CA VAL A 273 10.48 17.49 -22.64
C VAL A 273 10.16 18.82 -23.31
N LEU A 274 10.02 19.90 -22.53
CA LEU A 274 9.72 21.24 -23.07
C LEU A 274 10.82 21.79 -23.96
N GLU A 275 12.09 21.51 -23.64
CA GLU A 275 13.24 21.93 -24.47
C GLU A 275 13.32 21.19 -25.82
N ASN A 276 12.67 20.02 -25.93
CA ASN A 276 12.71 19.16 -27.12
C ASN A 276 11.39 19.13 -27.92
N LEU A 277 10.39 19.92 -27.56
CA LEU A 277 9.10 20.10 -28.27
C LEU A 277 9.12 21.27 -29.26
#